data_21e70e4e261ccc53c4948b7fdb97d451
#
_entry.id   21e70e4e261ccc53c4948b7fdb97d451
#
_cell.length_a   1.000
_cell.length_b   1.000
_cell.length_c   1.000
_cell.angle_alpha   90.00
_cell.angle_beta   90.00
_cell.angle_gamma   90.00
#
_symmetry.space_group_name_H-M   'P 1'
#
loop_
_entity.id
_entity.type
_entity.pdbx_description
1 polymer ?
#
loop_
_entity_poly.entity_id
_entity_poly.type
_entity_poly.pdbx_seq_one_letter_code
_entity_poly.pdbx_strand_id
1 'polypeptide(L)'
;MISCAEPGQGGVVVAVVRQRTPAARAGLNVGDRIVAINGERLRDVIDFHFHAGLAELVLSVEREGRPRRAVLRRTGPDLGLELEAPRPGEIDTCSNKCVFCFIHQLPRGMRKSLYVKDDDFRLSFLHGNYITLTDLDEDELRRIEEQRLSPLYVSVHATDPDLRHRLLGRPRVRREILPVMERLAKAGIVMHAQIVLVPDWNDGAHLERSVRELARLHPHVATTAVVPVGLTRHRERLPELRTLTPAEAGELARTVEVWQREFLDTLGTRFVWASDEVYLEAGRPVPAAAAYEGFPVIEDGIGLVRRFSDGFASAARRLPARLARERGVTVVTGSMFAPRMRRLLDRISVRGLRVELAPVVNDWFGHGIGVAGLLTGQDIAEQLAGLPLGDEVLVPAVAIRDGAGVFLDDLSPADLTAKLGVPVRPVETTPSALAAALLGR
;
A
#
# COMPACT_ATOMS: atom_id res chain seq x y z
N MET A 1 3.21 -32.96 3.23
CA MET A 1 2.04 -33.05 4.12
C MET A 1 2.00 -31.73 4.86
N ILE A 2 1.19 -30.79 4.38
CA ILE A 2 0.92 -29.52 5.05
C ILE A 2 -0.28 -29.80 5.94
N SER A 3 -0.07 -29.71 7.24
CA SER A 3 -1.10 -29.86 8.28
C SER A 3 -2.20 -28.85 8.01
N CYS A 4 -3.39 -29.33 7.71
CA CYS A 4 -4.60 -28.53 7.80
C CYS A 4 -4.70 -28.00 9.23
N ALA A 5 -4.76 -26.70 9.41
CA ALA A 5 -5.08 -26.09 10.69
C ALA A 5 -6.45 -26.63 11.14
N GLU A 6 -6.54 -27.06 12.38
CA GLU A 6 -7.80 -27.52 12.96
C GLU A 6 -8.87 -26.43 12.88
N PRO A 7 -10.09 -26.74 12.47
CA PRO A 7 -11.22 -25.81 12.51
C PRO A 7 -11.67 -25.70 13.98
N GLY A 8 -11.10 -24.73 14.75
CA GLY A 8 -11.42 -24.74 16.16
C GLY A 8 -11.18 -23.51 17.03
N GLN A 9 -10.76 -22.39 16.49
CA GLN A 9 -10.65 -21.16 17.32
C GLN A 9 -11.09 -19.90 16.57
N GLY A 10 -12.35 -19.84 16.15
CA GLY A 10 -12.95 -18.58 15.73
C GLY A 10 -12.97 -17.58 16.88
N GLY A 11 -13.23 -16.30 16.56
CA GLY A 11 -13.26 -15.22 17.53
C GLY A 11 -12.12 -14.22 17.33
N VAL A 12 -12.19 -13.13 18.09
CA VAL A 12 -11.25 -12.00 18.02
C VAL A 12 -10.62 -11.74 19.37
N VAL A 13 -9.35 -11.42 19.42
CA VAL A 13 -8.62 -11.15 20.67
C VAL A 13 -8.56 -9.65 20.92
N VAL A 14 -8.83 -9.25 22.16
CA VAL A 14 -8.78 -7.85 22.61
C VAL A 14 -7.33 -7.44 22.84
N ALA A 15 -6.83 -6.50 22.05
CA ALA A 15 -5.47 -5.94 22.16
C ALA A 15 -5.41 -4.77 23.15
N VAL A 16 -6.43 -3.92 23.17
CA VAL A 16 -6.48 -2.73 24.04
C VAL A 16 -7.88 -2.57 24.63
N VAL A 17 -7.94 -2.20 25.91
CA VAL A 17 -9.17 -1.74 26.56
C VAL A 17 -8.92 -0.38 27.18
N ARG A 18 -9.56 0.68 26.64
CA ARG A 18 -9.42 2.04 27.15
C ARG A 18 -10.27 2.23 28.43
N GLN A 19 -9.72 2.86 29.43
CA GLN A 19 -10.41 3.11 30.71
C GLN A 19 -11.65 4.01 30.53
N ARG A 20 -12.66 3.82 31.38
CA ARG A 20 -13.90 4.58 31.40
C ARG A 20 -14.77 4.44 30.16
N THR A 21 -14.54 3.43 29.34
CA THR A 21 -15.28 3.13 28.11
C THR A 21 -16.35 2.05 28.33
N PRO A 22 -17.25 1.83 27.36
CA PRO A 22 -18.19 0.71 27.41
C PRO A 22 -17.52 -0.65 27.60
N ALA A 23 -16.40 -0.93 26.92
CA ALA A 23 -15.65 -2.18 27.05
C ALA A 23 -15.09 -2.39 28.47
N ALA A 24 -14.50 -1.35 29.07
CA ALA A 24 -14.00 -1.41 30.44
C ALA A 24 -15.13 -1.64 31.46
N ARG A 25 -16.27 -0.96 31.26
CA ARG A 25 -17.46 -1.15 32.12
C ARG A 25 -18.08 -2.54 31.99
N ALA A 26 -17.98 -3.17 30.82
CA ALA A 26 -18.38 -4.56 30.58
C ALA A 26 -17.41 -5.59 31.18
N GLY A 27 -16.27 -5.15 31.74
CA GLY A 27 -15.27 -6.00 32.37
C GLY A 27 -14.39 -6.77 31.40
N LEU A 28 -14.23 -6.25 30.16
CA LEU A 28 -13.29 -6.79 29.18
C LEU A 28 -11.85 -6.44 29.59
N ASN A 29 -10.94 -7.36 29.32
CA ASN A 29 -9.51 -7.21 29.56
C ASN A 29 -8.72 -7.49 28.28
N VAL A 30 -7.51 -6.98 28.22
CA VAL A 30 -6.52 -7.36 27.20
C VAL A 30 -6.28 -8.86 27.26
N GLY A 31 -6.23 -9.53 26.10
CA GLY A 31 -6.11 -10.98 25.98
C GLY A 31 -7.44 -11.74 26.02
N ASP A 32 -8.58 -11.10 26.30
CA ASP A 32 -9.89 -11.73 26.17
C ASP A 32 -10.14 -12.11 24.70
N ARG A 33 -10.65 -13.32 24.48
CA ARG A 33 -11.12 -13.77 23.16
C ARG A 33 -12.64 -13.66 23.11
N ILE A 34 -13.17 -12.80 22.25
CA ILE A 34 -14.60 -12.68 22.01
C ILE A 34 -14.97 -13.68 20.91
N VAL A 35 -15.77 -14.69 21.24
CA VAL A 35 -16.12 -15.80 20.34
C VAL A 35 -17.52 -15.68 19.75
N ALA A 36 -18.41 -14.88 20.33
CA ALA A 36 -19.74 -14.61 19.80
C ALA A 36 -20.28 -13.27 20.28
N ILE A 37 -21.17 -12.66 19.48
CA ILE A 37 -21.99 -11.49 19.82
C ILE A 37 -23.46 -11.85 19.63
N ASN A 38 -24.27 -11.67 20.66
CA ASN A 38 -25.70 -11.95 20.65
C ASN A 38 -26.07 -13.38 20.18
N GLY A 39 -25.19 -14.34 20.43
CA GLY A 39 -25.34 -15.73 20.01
C GLY A 39 -24.71 -16.05 18.63
N GLU A 40 -24.41 -15.04 17.81
CA GLU A 40 -23.74 -15.22 16.53
C GLU A 40 -22.23 -15.42 16.71
N ARG A 41 -21.71 -16.53 16.22
CA ARG A 41 -20.28 -16.87 16.29
C ARG A 41 -19.46 -15.94 15.41
N LEU A 42 -18.32 -15.49 15.93
CA LEU A 42 -17.37 -14.66 15.20
C LEU A 42 -16.30 -15.54 14.54
N ARG A 43 -16.09 -15.35 13.25
CA ARG A 43 -14.96 -15.92 12.51
C ARG A 43 -13.73 -15.04 12.66
N ASP A 44 -13.91 -13.70 12.60
CA ASP A 44 -12.86 -12.71 12.57
C ASP A 44 -13.35 -11.30 12.95
N VAL A 45 -12.49 -10.31 12.77
CA VAL A 45 -12.73 -8.89 13.07
C VAL A 45 -13.88 -8.29 12.25
N ILE A 46 -14.12 -8.77 11.03
CA ILE A 46 -15.23 -8.28 10.19
C ILE A 46 -16.56 -8.68 10.83
N ASP A 47 -16.71 -9.94 11.23
CA ASP A 47 -17.92 -10.40 11.93
C ASP A 47 -18.13 -9.58 13.21
N PHE A 48 -17.06 -9.27 13.95
CA PHE A 48 -17.16 -8.42 15.12
C PHE A 48 -17.75 -7.05 14.76
N HIS A 49 -17.19 -6.35 13.77
CA HIS A 49 -17.67 -5.03 13.36
C HIS A 49 -19.09 -5.09 12.80
N PHE A 50 -19.42 -6.12 12.04
CA PHE A 50 -20.75 -6.32 11.48
C PHE A 50 -21.82 -6.48 12.57
N HIS A 51 -21.56 -7.31 13.59
CA HIS A 51 -22.51 -7.53 14.70
C HIS A 51 -22.44 -6.45 15.79
N ALA A 52 -21.37 -5.67 15.88
CA ALA A 52 -21.16 -4.65 16.90
C ALA A 52 -22.00 -3.37 16.72
N GLY A 53 -22.85 -3.29 15.70
CA GLY A 53 -23.67 -2.10 15.39
C GLY A 53 -24.79 -1.80 16.38
N LEU A 54 -25.20 -2.77 17.21
CA LEU A 54 -26.34 -2.67 18.12
C LEU A 54 -26.04 -1.86 19.39
N ALA A 55 -27.10 -1.34 20.05
CA ALA A 55 -27.00 -0.55 21.28
C ALA A 55 -26.51 -1.38 22.47
N GLU A 56 -26.91 -2.65 22.54
CA GLU A 56 -26.48 -3.61 23.55
C GLU A 56 -25.93 -4.87 22.90
N LEU A 57 -24.74 -5.28 23.33
CA LEU A 57 -24.04 -6.44 22.83
C LEU A 57 -23.83 -7.44 23.97
N VAL A 58 -24.34 -8.63 23.78
CA VAL A 58 -24.10 -9.76 24.70
C VAL A 58 -22.92 -10.55 24.13
N LEU A 59 -21.77 -10.42 24.76
CA LEU A 59 -20.52 -11.03 24.32
C LEU A 59 -20.29 -12.37 25.00
N SER A 60 -20.04 -13.42 24.24
CA SER A 60 -19.45 -14.65 24.74
C SER A 60 -17.92 -14.50 24.65
N VAL A 61 -17.26 -14.58 25.79
CA VAL A 61 -15.83 -14.30 25.94
C VAL A 61 -15.13 -15.49 26.54
N GLU A 62 -13.93 -15.80 26.08
CA GLU A 62 -13.00 -16.74 26.71
C GLU A 62 -11.85 -15.96 27.35
N ARG A 63 -11.62 -16.19 28.65
CA ARG A 63 -10.48 -15.64 29.39
C ARG A 63 -9.71 -16.80 30.04
N GLU A 64 -8.47 -16.98 29.66
CA GLU A 64 -7.63 -18.09 30.17
C GLU A 64 -8.31 -19.47 30.02
N GLY A 65 -8.99 -19.70 28.89
CA GLY A 65 -9.72 -20.92 28.59
C GLY A 65 -11.05 -21.08 29.34
N ARG A 66 -11.50 -20.08 30.10
CA ARG A 66 -12.78 -20.12 30.85
C ARG A 66 -13.82 -19.25 30.14
N PRO A 67 -15.03 -19.80 29.91
CA PRO A 67 -16.09 -19.03 29.29
C PRO A 67 -16.63 -17.97 30.25
N ARG A 68 -16.91 -16.80 29.73
CA ARG A 68 -17.54 -15.67 30.42
C ARG A 68 -18.57 -15.02 29.52
N ARG A 69 -19.52 -14.33 30.15
CA ARG A 69 -20.47 -13.46 29.46
C ARG A 69 -20.21 -12.02 29.87
N ALA A 70 -20.10 -11.12 28.91
CA ALA A 70 -20.02 -9.68 29.16
C ALA A 70 -21.16 -8.97 28.42
N VAL A 71 -21.77 -7.95 29.05
CA VAL A 71 -22.78 -7.12 28.40
C VAL A 71 -22.17 -5.73 28.18
N LEU A 72 -22.01 -5.37 26.93
CA LEU A 72 -21.46 -4.10 26.53
C LEU A 72 -22.59 -3.19 26.03
N ARG A 73 -22.81 -2.07 26.70
CA ARG A 73 -23.80 -1.07 26.32
C ARG A 73 -23.14 0.10 25.65
N ARG A 74 -23.50 0.34 24.42
CA ARG A 74 -22.94 1.42 23.57
C ARG A 74 -23.41 2.77 24.08
N THR A 75 -22.49 3.68 24.35
CA THR A 75 -22.76 5.07 24.71
C THR A 75 -22.32 6.08 23.66
N GLY A 76 -21.80 5.58 22.52
CA GLY A 76 -21.27 6.35 21.39
C GLY A 76 -20.71 5.43 20.32
N PRO A 77 -20.12 5.96 19.25
CA PRO A 77 -19.55 5.17 18.17
C PRO A 77 -18.36 4.31 18.62
N ASP A 78 -17.59 4.77 19.61
CA ASP A 78 -16.42 4.09 20.13
C ASP A 78 -16.78 3.15 21.29
N LEU A 79 -16.44 1.87 21.13
CA LEU A 79 -16.63 0.86 22.17
C LEU A 79 -15.50 0.90 23.21
N GLY A 80 -14.36 1.50 22.89
CA GLY A 80 -13.20 1.61 23.74
C GLY A 80 -12.33 0.37 23.81
N LEU A 81 -12.37 -0.46 22.78
CA LEU A 81 -11.49 -1.61 22.61
C LEU A 81 -10.83 -1.59 21.23
N GLU A 82 -9.66 -2.19 21.15
CA GLU A 82 -8.98 -2.52 19.90
C GLU A 82 -8.76 -4.03 19.85
N LEU A 83 -8.88 -4.60 18.67
CA LEU A 83 -8.69 -6.02 18.43
C LEU A 83 -7.29 -6.28 17.87
N GLU A 84 -6.72 -7.46 18.14
CA GLU A 84 -5.47 -7.88 17.51
C GLU A 84 -5.66 -7.99 15.99
N ALA A 85 -4.64 -7.55 15.26
CA ALA A 85 -4.59 -7.78 13.82
C ALA A 85 -4.42 -9.29 13.52
N PRO A 86 -4.93 -9.78 12.38
CA PRO A 86 -4.73 -11.17 11.96
C PRO A 86 -3.23 -11.51 11.91
N ARG A 87 -2.88 -12.69 12.41
CA ARG A 87 -1.50 -13.18 12.34
C ARG A 87 -1.19 -13.69 10.92
N PRO A 88 0.08 -13.70 10.50
CA PRO A 88 0.44 -14.16 9.15
C PRO A 88 -0.10 -15.54 8.77
N GLY A 89 -0.28 -16.46 9.73
CA GLY A 89 -0.87 -17.79 9.51
C GLY A 89 -2.41 -17.80 9.40
N GLU A 90 -3.07 -16.68 9.67
CA GLU A 90 -4.52 -16.50 9.61
C GLU A 90 -4.96 -15.75 8.35
N ILE A 91 -3.98 -15.34 7.51
CA ILE A 91 -4.19 -14.60 6.27
C ILE A 91 -4.30 -15.60 5.12
N ASP A 92 -5.33 -15.45 4.28
CA ASP A 92 -5.50 -16.25 3.08
C ASP A 92 -4.40 -15.89 2.07
N THR A 93 -3.72 -16.93 1.57
CA THR A 93 -2.53 -16.75 0.73
C THR A 93 -2.85 -17.02 -0.73
N CYS A 94 -2.39 -16.13 -1.60
CA CYS A 94 -2.55 -16.22 -3.05
C CYS A 94 -1.88 -17.48 -3.63
N SER A 95 -2.63 -18.31 -4.33
CA SER A 95 -2.14 -19.51 -5.01
C SER A 95 -1.49 -19.22 -6.37
N ASN A 96 -1.69 -18.02 -6.94
CA ASN A 96 -1.19 -17.64 -8.25
C ASN A 96 0.33 -17.58 -8.31
N LYS A 97 0.88 -17.76 -9.50
CA LYS A 97 2.32 -17.62 -9.81
C LYS A 97 2.51 -16.56 -10.89
N CYS A 98 1.98 -15.37 -10.65
CA CYS A 98 2.01 -14.27 -11.61
C CYS A 98 3.42 -14.04 -12.13
N VAL A 99 3.54 -13.87 -13.45
CA VAL A 99 4.85 -13.67 -14.12
C VAL A 99 5.58 -12.42 -13.63
N PHE A 100 4.85 -11.46 -13.09
CA PHE A 100 5.32 -10.18 -12.56
C PHE A 100 5.28 -10.09 -11.02
N CYS A 101 4.91 -11.16 -10.30
CA CYS A 101 4.75 -11.10 -8.84
C CYS A 101 6.05 -10.65 -8.16
N PHE A 102 5.98 -9.53 -7.44
CA PHE A 102 7.14 -8.95 -6.76
C PHE A 102 7.71 -9.87 -5.68
N ILE A 103 6.81 -10.59 -4.96
CA ILE A 103 7.23 -11.51 -3.89
C ILE A 103 8.07 -12.67 -4.43
N HIS A 104 7.79 -13.14 -5.65
CA HIS A 104 8.60 -14.17 -6.30
C HIS A 104 9.99 -13.69 -6.72
N GLN A 105 10.22 -12.39 -6.74
CA GLN A 105 11.48 -11.73 -7.10
C GLN A 105 12.28 -11.28 -5.87
N LEU A 106 11.84 -11.61 -4.66
CA LEU A 106 12.57 -11.29 -3.45
C LEU A 106 13.73 -12.27 -3.25
N PRO A 107 14.94 -11.80 -2.90
CA PRO A 107 16.07 -12.65 -2.58
C PRO A 107 15.76 -13.50 -1.35
N ARG A 108 16.39 -14.65 -1.24
CA ARG A 108 16.24 -15.53 -0.06
C ARG A 108 16.92 -14.90 1.15
N GLY A 109 16.40 -15.21 2.35
CA GLY A 109 17.04 -14.81 3.62
C GLY A 109 16.54 -13.50 4.19
N MET A 110 15.58 -12.82 3.54
CA MET A 110 14.92 -11.66 4.11
C MET A 110 13.91 -12.08 5.20
N ARG A 111 13.41 -11.12 5.97
CA ARG A 111 12.42 -11.38 7.03
C ARG A 111 11.16 -12.07 6.48
N LYS A 112 10.62 -13.02 7.26
CA LYS A 112 9.48 -13.86 6.83
C LYS A 112 8.24 -13.08 6.40
N SER A 113 7.98 -11.91 7.01
CA SER A 113 6.82 -11.09 6.68
C SER A 113 6.83 -10.53 5.26
N LEU A 114 7.98 -10.42 4.60
CA LEU A 114 8.08 -9.96 3.21
C LEU A 114 7.62 -11.01 2.20
N TYR A 115 7.57 -12.29 2.61
CA TYR A 115 7.13 -13.38 1.74
C TYR A 115 5.65 -13.73 1.90
N VAL A 116 4.91 -12.99 2.71
CA VAL A 116 3.46 -13.16 2.83
C VAL A 116 2.82 -12.63 1.55
N LYS A 117 2.20 -13.52 0.81
CA LYS A 117 1.51 -13.22 -0.44
C LYS A 117 0.02 -13.37 -0.18
N ASP A 118 -0.59 -12.31 0.31
CA ASP A 118 -2.01 -12.29 0.65
C ASP A 118 -2.91 -12.23 -0.59
N ASP A 119 -4.07 -12.84 -0.49
CA ASP A 119 -5.20 -12.72 -1.41
C ASP A 119 -6.52 -12.70 -0.59
N ASP A 120 -6.45 -12.06 0.56
CA ASP A 120 -7.46 -12.07 1.61
C ASP A 120 -8.42 -10.90 1.45
N PHE A 121 -9.69 -11.20 1.15
CA PHE A 121 -10.72 -10.17 0.95
C PHE A 121 -10.96 -9.30 2.21
N ARG A 122 -10.64 -9.83 3.40
CA ARG A 122 -10.73 -9.09 4.66
C ARG A 122 -9.70 -7.96 4.70
N LEU A 123 -8.46 -8.24 4.27
CA LEU A 123 -7.41 -7.24 4.17
C LEU A 123 -7.69 -6.23 3.04
N SER A 124 -8.32 -6.68 1.95
CA SER A 124 -8.79 -5.79 0.91
C SER A 124 -9.79 -4.78 1.45
N PHE A 125 -10.82 -5.24 2.15
CA PHE A 125 -11.84 -4.38 2.73
C PHE A 125 -11.30 -3.46 3.84
N LEU A 126 -10.44 -3.98 4.73
CA LEU A 126 -9.96 -3.24 5.90
C LEU A 126 -8.80 -2.29 5.62
N HIS A 127 -7.93 -2.66 4.68
CA HIS A 127 -6.65 -1.99 4.47
C HIS A 127 -6.37 -1.59 3.01
N GLY A 128 -7.25 -1.96 2.07
CA GLY A 128 -7.06 -1.64 0.66
C GLY A 128 -6.07 -2.54 -0.07
N ASN A 129 -5.79 -3.73 0.47
CA ASN A 129 -4.92 -4.70 -0.21
C ASN A 129 -5.58 -5.21 -1.48
N TYR A 130 -4.82 -5.30 -2.57
CA TYR A 130 -5.33 -5.80 -3.84
C TYR A 130 -5.42 -7.32 -3.85
N ILE A 131 -6.60 -7.86 -4.16
CA ILE A 131 -6.88 -9.29 -4.26
C ILE A 131 -7.18 -9.70 -5.70
N THR A 132 -6.87 -10.95 -6.02
CA THR A 132 -7.05 -11.45 -7.39
C THR A 132 -8.46 -11.98 -7.67
N LEU A 133 -9.26 -12.24 -6.66
CA LEU A 133 -10.55 -12.92 -6.71
C LEU A 133 -10.47 -14.35 -7.30
N THR A 134 -9.27 -14.93 -7.46
CA THR A 134 -9.10 -16.27 -8.04
C THR A 134 -9.34 -17.38 -7.05
N ASP A 135 -8.95 -17.18 -5.80
CA ASP A 135 -8.96 -18.20 -4.76
C ASP A 135 -10.23 -18.18 -3.90
N LEU A 136 -11.08 -17.14 -4.05
CA LEU A 136 -12.35 -17.04 -3.31
C LEU A 136 -13.28 -18.21 -3.62
N ASP A 137 -13.81 -18.84 -2.59
CA ASP A 137 -14.88 -19.83 -2.73
C ASP A 137 -16.28 -19.18 -2.78
N GLU A 138 -17.32 -19.99 -2.90
CA GLU A 138 -18.70 -19.51 -3.00
C GLU A 138 -19.24 -18.96 -1.66
N ASP A 139 -18.76 -19.48 -0.54
CA ASP A 139 -19.17 -19.02 0.80
C ASP A 139 -18.53 -17.67 1.11
N GLU A 140 -17.30 -17.45 0.68
CA GLU A 140 -16.60 -16.16 0.79
C GLU A 140 -17.26 -15.10 -0.08
N LEU A 141 -17.58 -15.42 -1.34
CA LEU A 141 -18.30 -14.50 -2.22
C LEU A 141 -19.66 -14.12 -1.62
N ARG A 142 -20.41 -15.10 -1.12
CA ARG A 142 -21.69 -14.85 -0.44
C ARG A 142 -21.52 -13.97 0.78
N ARG A 143 -20.47 -14.20 1.58
CA ARG A 143 -20.16 -13.37 2.74
C ARG A 143 -19.87 -11.92 2.37
N ILE A 144 -19.09 -11.69 1.31
CA ILE A 144 -18.83 -10.34 0.80
C ILE A 144 -20.13 -9.63 0.45
N GLU A 145 -21.03 -10.34 -0.23
CA GLU A 145 -22.36 -9.84 -0.65
C GLU A 145 -23.27 -9.53 0.54
N GLU A 146 -23.43 -10.48 1.47
CA GLU A 146 -24.32 -10.37 2.63
C GLU A 146 -23.85 -9.29 3.61
N GLN A 147 -22.57 -9.24 3.89
CA GLN A 147 -21.98 -8.26 4.80
C GLN A 147 -21.65 -6.92 4.12
N ARG A 148 -21.87 -6.82 2.81
CA ARG A 148 -21.61 -5.62 1.98
C ARG A 148 -20.20 -5.08 2.18
N LEU A 149 -19.19 -5.95 2.06
CA LEU A 149 -17.80 -5.58 2.25
C LEU A 149 -17.31 -4.72 1.07
N SER A 150 -17.40 -3.43 1.25
CA SER A 150 -17.13 -2.42 0.23
C SER A 150 -16.39 -1.22 0.83
N PRO A 151 -15.36 -0.66 0.16
CA PRO A 151 -14.86 -1.10 -1.14
C PRO A 151 -13.96 -2.33 -1.08
N LEU A 152 -13.78 -2.99 -2.23
CA LEU A 152 -12.73 -3.99 -2.46
C LEU A 152 -11.71 -3.48 -3.49
N TYR A 153 -10.47 -3.91 -3.35
CA TYR A 153 -9.38 -3.58 -4.25
C TYR A 153 -9.01 -4.81 -5.06
N VAL A 154 -9.14 -4.73 -6.40
CA VAL A 154 -9.13 -5.91 -7.28
C VAL A 154 -7.96 -5.87 -8.25
N SER A 155 -7.08 -6.86 -8.19
CA SER A 155 -6.01 -7.13 -9.15
C SER A 155 -6.57 -7.75 -10.43
N VAL A 156 -6.81 -6.92 -11.45
CA VAL A 156 -7.42 -7.34 -12.72
C VAL A 156 -6.37 -7.79 -13.73
N HIS A 157 -5.39 -6.94 -14.02
CA HIS A 157 -4.28 -7.07 -14.98
C HIS A 157 -4.69 -7.23 -16.44
N ALA A 158 -5.73 -8.00 -16.75
CA ALA A 158 -6.38 -8.09 -18.05
C ALA A 158 -7.81 -8.62 -17.88
N THR A 159 -8.74 -8.15 -18.72
CA THR A 159 -10.11 -8.68 -18.80
C THR A 159 -10.21 -9.82 -19.81
N ASP A 160 -9.28 -9.92 -20.75
CA ASP A 160 -9.14 -11.10 -21.61
C ASP A 160 -8.82 -12.34 -20.78
N PRO A 161 -9.68 -13.39 -20.77
CA PRO A 161 -9.49 -14.53 -19.87
C PRO A 161 -8.22 -15.35 -20.14
N ASP A 162 -7.82 -15.48 -21.40
CA ASP A 162 -6.62 -16.25 -21.78
C ASP A 162 -5.35 -15.49 -21.40
N LEU A 163 -5.32 -14.20 -21.68
CA LEU A 163 -4.21 -13.33 -21.30
C LEU A 163 -4.07 -13.26 -19.77
N ARG A 164 -5.18 -13.02 -19.06
CA ARG A 164 -5.18 -12.99 -17.60
C ARG A 164 -4.66 -14.30 -17.01
N HIS A 165 -5.14 -15.42 -17.50
CA HIS A 165 -4.69 -16.74 -17.04
C HIS A 165 -3.17 -16.93 -17.25
N ARG A 166 -2.62 -16.45 -18.36
CA ARG A 166 -1.17 -16.48 -18.62
C ARG A 166 -0.41 -15.55 -17.65
N LEU A 167 -0.87 -14.33 -17.45
CA LEU A 167 -0.29 -13.35 -16.52
C LEU A 167 -0.24 -13.85 -15.09
N LEU A 168 -1.29 -14.54 -14.64
CA LEU A 168 -1.38 -15.13 -13.31
C LEU A 168 -0.57 -16.43 -13.14
N GLY A 169 0.19 -16.84 -14.17
CA GLY A 169 1.06 -18.00 -14.11
C GLY A 169 0.31 -19.32 -14.28
N ARG A 170 -0.83 -19.31 -14.96
CA ARG A 170 -1.68 -20.46 -15.27
C ARG A 170 -2.11 -21.22 -14.00
N PRO A 171 -2.87 -20.59 -13.10
CA PRO A 171 -3.43 -21.25 -11.93
C PRO A 171 -4.28 -22.47 -12.35
N ARG A 172 -4.43 -23.44 -11.45
CA ARG A 172 -5.21 -24.65 -11.71
C ARG A 172 -6.69 -24.33 -12.01
N VAL A 173 -7.25 -23.38 -11.27
CA VAL A 173 -8.61 -22.89 -11.49
C VAL A 173 -8.52 -21.67 -12.39
N ARG A 174 -9.15 -21.75 -13.56
CA ARG A 174 -9.30 -20.61 -14.46
C ARG A 174 -10.59 -19.88 -14.09
N ARG A 175 -10.44 -18.70 -13.48
CA ARG A 175 -11.58 -17.84 -13.15
C ARG A 175 -11.57 -16.58 -14.01
N GLU A 176 -12.64 -16.36 -14.74
CA GLU A 176 -12.85 -15.14 -15.49
C GLU A 176 -13.20 -14.01 -14.53
N ILE A 177 -12.57 -12.85 -14.72
CA ILE A 177 -12.68 -11.75 -13.75
C ILE A 177 -13.99 -10.98 -13.90
N LEU A 178 -14.43 -10.71 -15.12
CA LEU A 178 -15.62 -9.89 -15.37
C LEU A 178 -16.88 -10.48 -14.76
N PRO A 179 -17.21 -11.78 -14.92
CA PRO A 179 -18.41 -12.35 -14.30
C PRO A 179 -18.41 -12.21 -12.77
N VAL A 180 -17.24 -12.33 -12.11
CA VAL A 180 -17.15 -12.15 -10.65
C VAL A 180 -17.36 -10.69 -10.28
N MET A 181 -16.72 -9.75 -10.99
CA MET A 181 -16.89 -8.32 -10.74
C MET A 181 -18.32 -7.85 -11.03
N GLU A 182 -18.97 -8.38 -12.07
CA GLU A 182 -20.39 -8.12 -12.37
C GLU A 182 -21.31 -8.60 -11.25
N ARG A 183 -21.03 -9.78 -10.69
CA ARG A 183 -21.76 -10.34 -9.55
C ARG A 183 -21.63 -9.41 -8.32
N LEU A 184 -20.41 -9.01 -7.99
CA LEU A 184 -20.15 -8.08 -6.88
C LEU A 184 -20.79 -6.71 -7.12
N ALA A 185 -20.75 -6.20 -8.36
CA ALA A 185 -21.42 -4.96 -8.74
C ALA A 185 -22.95 -5.05 -8.55
N LYS A 186 -23.59 -6.17 -8.95
CA LYS A 186 -25.02 -6.41 -8.72
C LYS A 186 -25.37 -6.45 -7.22
N ALA A 187 -24.45 -6.90 -6.37
CA ALA A 187 -24.61 -6.86 -4.91
C ALA A 187 -24.35 -5.47 -4.30
N GLY A 188 -23.98 -4.47 -5.12
CA GLY A 188 -23.74 -3.10 -4.68
C GLY A 188 -22.33 -2.88 -4.08
N ILE A 189 -21.39 -3.79 -4.33
CA ILE A 189 -19.99 -3.66 -3.88
C ILE A 189 -19.23 -2.68 -4.80
N VAL A 190 -18.62 -1.69 -4.20
CA VAL A 190 -17.69 -0.77 -4.89
C VAL A 190 -16.33 -1.43 -4.99
N MET A 191 -15.68 -1.28 -6.15
CA MET A 191 -14.37 -1.87 -6.43
C MET A 191 -13.40 -0.82 -6.98
N HIS A 192 -12.14 -0.92 -6.58
CA HIS A 192 -11.01 -0.23 -7.19
C HIS A 192 -10.18 -1.25 -7.95
N ALA A 193 -10.05 -1.09 -9.26
CA ALA A 193 -9.32 -2.02 -10.10
C ALA A 193 -7.86 -1.60 -10.28
N GLN A 194 -6.94 -2.59 -10.32
CA GLN A 194 -5.54 -2.35 -10.63
C GLN A 194 -5.09 -3.22 -11.82
N ILE A 195 -4.32 -2.63 -12.70
CA ILE A 195 -3.65 -3.28 -13.82
C ILE A 195 -2.15 -3.07 -13.65
N VAL A 196 -1.41 -4.13 -13.32
CA VAL A 196 0.05 -4.13 -13.45
C VAL A 196 0.36 -4.26 -14.92
N LEU A 197 0.90 -3.20 -15.51
CA LEU A 197 1.22 -3.14 -16.93
C LEU A 197 2.56 -3.81 -17.20
N VAL A 198 2.53 -4.85 -18.01
CA VAL A 198 3.69 -5.60 -18.48
C VAL A 198 3.85 -5.36 -19.98
N PRO A 199 4.85 -4.61 -20.43
CA PRO A 199 5.07 -4.35 -21.84
C PRO A 199 5.14 -5.65 -22.65
N ASP A 200 4.60 -5.63 -23.86
CA ASP A 200 4.50 -6.76 -24.80
C ASP A 200 3.50 -7.88 -24.37
N TRP A 201 2.83 -7.71 -23.20
CA TRP A 201 1.84 -8.69 -22.72
C TRP A 201 0.43 -8.11 -22.69
N ASN A 202 0.20 -7.10 -21.83
CA ASN A 202 -1.14 -6.54 -21.58
C ASN A 202 -1.22 -5.03 -21.86
N ASP A 203 -0.29 -4.49 -22.63
CA ASP A 203 -0.26 -3.12 -23.12
C ASP A 203 -1.12 -2.93 -24.40
N GLY A 204 -1.07 -1.76 -24.99
CA GLY A 204 -1.75 -1.43 -26.24
C GLY A 204 -3.24 -1.77 -26.21
N ALA A 205 -3.70 -2.56 -27.21
CA ALA A 205 -5.10 -2.93 -27.37
C ALA A 205 -5.64 -3.76 -26.21
N HIS A 206 -4.80 -4.54 -25.52
CA HIS A 206 -5.21 -5.31 -24.35
C HIS A 206 -5.52 -4.41 -23.16
N LEU A 207 -4.69 -3.38 -22.93
CA LEU A 207 -4.94 -2.39 -21.90
C LEU A 207 -6.21 -1.60 -22.20
N GLU A 208 -6.36 -1.10 -23.43
CA GLU A 208 -7.57 -0.38 -23.84
C GLU A 208 -8.84 -1.19 -23.64
N ARG A 209 -8.84 -2.46 -24.10
CA ARG A 209 -9.95 -3.38 -23.88
C ARG A 209 -10.28 -3.49 -22.38
N SER A 210 -9.29 -3.74 -21.55
CA SER A 210 -9.47 -3.92 -20.11
C SER A 210 -10.06 -2.68 -19.45
N VAL A 211 -9.53 -1.49 -19.75
CA VAL A 211 -10.02 -0.22 -19.22
C VAL A 211 -11.46 0.03 -19.65
N ARG A 212 -11.80 -0.19 -20.92
CA ARG A 212 -13.16 0.03 -21.44
C ARG A 212 -14.17 -0.97 -20.89
N GLU A 213 -13.80 -2.24 -20.72
CA GLU A 213 -14.67 -3.27 -20.14
C GLU A 213 -14.92 -3.01 -18.65
N LEU A 214 -13.91 -2.56 -17.89
CA LEU A 214 -14.07 -2.13 -16.51
C LEU A 214 -14.95 -0.87 -16.38
N ALA A 215 -14.82 0.08 -17.29
CA ALA A 215 -15.63 1.30 -17.32
C ALA A 215 -17.14 1.01 -17.50
N ARG A 216 -17.52 -0.11 -18.13
CA ARG A 216 -18.93 -0.53 -18.24
C ARG A 216 -19.53 -0.90 -16.89
N LEU A 217 -18.71 -1.22 -15.89
CA LEU A 217 -19.15 -1.55 -14.53
C LEU A 217 -19.23 -0.31 -13.62
N HIS A 218 -18.91 0.89 -14.14
CA HIS A 218 -19.09 2.13 -13.38
C HIS A 218 -20.60 2.31 -13.02
N PRO A 219 -20.96 2.76 -11.80
CA PRO A 219 -20.10 3.29 -10.72
C PRO A 219 -19.53 2.24 -9.75
N HIS A 220 -19.85 0.95 -9.90
CA HIS A 220 -19.39 -0.09 -8.99
C HIS A 220 -17.88 -0.36 -9.12
N VAL A 221 -17.33 -0.32 -10.33
CA VAL A 221 -15.89 -0.10 -10.50
C VAL A 221 -15.68 1.42 -10.49
N ALA A 222 -15.20 1.94 -9.37
CA ALA A 222 -15.05 3.37 -9.16
C ALA A 222 -13.81 3.95 -9.83
N THR A 223 -12.72 3.17 -9.84
CA THR A 223 -11.43 3.61 -10.40
C THR A 223 -10.66 2.45 -11.03
N THR A 224 -9.77 2.78 -11.95
CA THR A 224 -8.78 1.84 -12.50
C THR A 224 -7.39 2.46 -12.40
N ALA A 225 -6.50 1.82 -11.64
CA ALA A 225 -5.09 2.18 -11.52
C ALA A 225 -4.26 1.39 -12.53
N VAL A 226 -3.41 2.06 -13.31
CA VAL A 226 -2.43 1.45 -14.21
C VAL A 226 -1.04 1.71 -13.63
N VAL A 227 -0.38 0.66 -13.17
CA VAL A 227 0.94 0.72 -12.54
C VAL A 227 1.95 -0.07 -13.37
N PRO A 228 3.17 0.42 -13.63
CA PRO A 228 4.16 -0.34 -14.39
C PRO A 228 4.67 -1.53 -13.56
N VAL A 229 5.10 -2.57 -14.25
CA VAL A 229 5.73 -3.72 -13.61
C VAL A 229 7.05 -3.34 -12.97
N GLY A 230 7.23 -3.68 -11.69
CA GLY A 230 8.51 -3.58 -10.98
C GLY A 230 9.33 -4.87 -11.17
N LEU A 231 10.55 -4.73 -11.65
CA LEU A 231 11.45 -5.87 -11.93
C LEU A 231 12.72 -5.74 -11.08
N THR A 232 12.96 -6.76 -10.23
CA THR A 232 14.21 -6.85 -9.49
C THR A 232 15.27 -7.62 -10.30
N ARG A 233 16.52 -7.58 -9.83
CA ARG A 233 17.60 -8.37 -10.40
C ARG A 233 17.52 -9.87 -10.07
N HIS A 234 16.62 -10.30 -9.18
CA HIS A 234 16.47 -11.68 -8.68
C HIS A 234 15.39 -12.44 -9.45
N ARG A 235 15.55 -12.53 -10.77
CA ARG A 235 14.56 -13.12 -11.68
C ARG A 235 15.05 -14.33 -12.47
N GLU A 236 16.14 -14.97 -12.08
CA GLU A 236 16.81 -16.03 -12.83
C GLU A 236 15.92 -17.23 -13.19
N ARG A 237 14.81 -17.43 -12.44
CA ARG A 237 13.88 -18.55 -12.62
C ARG A 237 12.49 -18.12 -13.05
N LEU A 238 12.32 -16.84 -13.39
CA LEU A 238 11.04 -16.26 -13.80
C LEU A 238 11.06 -15.93 -15.29
N PRO A 239 9.89 -15.84 -15.92
CA PRO A 239 9.81 -15.42 -17.33
C PRO A 239 10.51 -14.09 -17.55
N GLU A 240 11.17 -13.97 -18.70
CA GLU A 240 11.79 -12.70 -19.10
C GLU A 240 10.72 -11.64 -19.30
N LEU A 241 10.88 -10.52 -18.64
CA LEU A 241 10.03 -9.34 -18.75
C LEU A 241 10.92 -8.10 -18.85
N ARG A 242 10.37 -7.04 -19.40
CA ARG A 242 11.01 -5.72 -19.42
C ARG A 242 10.11 -4.66 -18.80
N THR A 243 10.70 -3.55 -18.39
CA THR A 243 10.01 -2.34 -17.98
C THR A 243 9.64 -1.47 -19.16
N LEU A 244 8.81 -0.46 -18.96
CA LEU A 244 8.54 0.58 -19.93
C LEU A 244 9.83 1.36 -20.25
N THR A 245 10.04 1.67 -21.53
CA THR A 245 10.99 2.70 -21.91
C THR A 245 10.42 4.09 -21.64
N PRO A 246 11.25 5.15 -21.51
CA PRO A 246 10.76 6.52 -21.34
C PRO A 246 9.78 6.97 -22.43
N ALA A 247 9.98 6.51 -23.66
CA ALA A 247 9.09 6.81 -24.79
C ALA A 247 7.71 6.14 -24.63
N GLU A 248 7.69 4.86 -24.27
CA GLU A 248 6.44 4.10 -24.01
C GLU A 248 5.70 4.63 -22.78
N ALA A 249 6.42 4.99 -21.72
CA ALA A 249 5.83 5.65 -20.55
C ALA A 249 5.17 6.99 -20.93
N GLY A 250 5.83 7.77 -21.82
CA GLY A 250 5.28 9.01 -22.34
C GLY A 250 4.06 8.80 -23.22
N GLU A 251 3.98 7.73 -23.99
CA GLU A 251 2.82 7.35 -24.79
C GLU A 251 1.66 6.88 -23.89
N LEU A 252 1.95 6.01 -22.93
CA LEU A 252 0.96 5.55 -21.94
C LEU A 252 0.32 6.73 -21.21
N ALA A 253 1.13 7.67 -20.72
CA ALA A 253 0.62 8.87 -20.04
C ALA A 253 -0.33 9.68 -20.94
N ARG A 254 0.03 9.89 -22.22
CA ARG A 254 -0.86 10.59 -23.18
C ARG A 254 -2.15 9.82 -23.43
N THR A 255 -2.06 8.51 -23.59
CA THR A 255 -3.22 7.64 -23.84
C THR A 255 -4.19 7.68 -22.66
N VAL A 256 -3.68 7.55 -21.43
CA VAL A 256 -4.50 7.68 -20.21
C VAL A 256 -5.15 9.08 -20.12
N GLU A 257 -4.42 10.15 -20.41
CA GLU A 257 -4.96 11.51 -20.44
C GLU A 257 -6.08 11.70 -21.50
N VAL A 258 -6.03 10.95 -22.61
CA VAL A 258 -7.12 10.93 -23.62
C VAL A 258 -8.33 10.21 -23.04
N TRP A 259 -8.17 9.01 -22.51
CA TRP A 259 -9.26 8.24 -21.90
C TRP A 259 -9.90 8.99 -20.72
N GLN A 260 -9.10 9.69 -19.90
CA GLN A 260 -9.62 10.51 -18.81
C GLN A 260 -10.57 11.61 -19.27
N ARG A 261 -10.29 12.25 -20.40
CA ARG A 261 -11.22 13.25 -20.97
C ARG A 261 -12.51 12.60 -21.47
N GLU A 262 -12.39 11.49 -22.19
CA GLU A 262 -13.52 10.72 -22.70
C GLU A 262 -14.42 10.22 -21.55
N PHE A 263 -13.84 9.68 -20.48
CA PHE A 263 -14.60 9.19 -19.33
C PHE A 263 -15.18 10.33 -18.50
N LEU A 264 -14.50 11.46 -18.40
CA LEU A 264 -15.05 12.63 -17.72
C LEU A 264 -16.33 13.10 -18.41
N ASP A 265 -16.37 13.09 -19.75
CA ASP A 265 -17.54 13.46 -20.54
C ASP A 265 -18.67 12.43 -20.47
N THR A 266 -18.33 11.14 -20.39
CA THR A 266 -19.31 10.05 -20.46
C THR A 266 -19.74 9.49 -19.10
N LEU A 267 -18.86 9.48 -18.11
CA LEU A 267 -19.10 8.91 -16.78
C LEU A 267 -19.12 9.97 -15.66
N GLY A 268 -18.67 11.20 -15.94
CA GLY A 268 -18.55 12.26 -14.94
C GLY A 268 -17.32 12.11 -14.02
N THR A 269 -16.42 11.18 -14.30
CA THR A 269 -15.15 10.95 -13.59
C THR A 269 -14.07 10.56 -14.58
N ARG A 270 -12.81 10.79 -14.25
CA ARG A 270 -11.66 10.36 -15.07
C ARG A 270 -11.48 8.86 -15.11
N PHE A 271 -11.97 8.16 -14.13
CA PHE A 271 -12.05 6.70 -14.04
C PHE A 271 -10.71 5.95 -14.06
N VAL A 272 -9.74 6.32 -14.90
CA VAL A 272 -8.44 5.63 -15.04
C VAL A 272 -7.28 6.57 -14.78
N TRP A 273 -6.27 6.10 -14.03
CA TRP A 273 -5.05 6.86 -13.75
C TRP A 273 -3.82 5.98 -13.94
N ALA A 274 -2.77 6.57 -14.53
CA ALA A 274 -1.43 6.00 -14.47
C ALA A 274 -0.74 6.45 -13.18
N SER A 275 0.10 5.57 -12.61
CA SER A 275 0.92 5.91 -11.43
C SER A 275 1.90 7.04 -11.73
N ASP A 276 2.33 7.73 -10.70
CA ASP A 276 3.32 8.81 -10.80
C ASP A 276 4.64 8.33 -11.44
N GLU A 277 4.98 7.05 -11.24
CA GLU A 277 6.15 6.41 -11.84
C GLU A 277 6.17 6.51 -13.37
N VAL A 278 5.03 6.33 -14.01
CA VAL A 278 4.89 6.48 -15.48
C VAL A 278 5.28 7.89 -15.93
N TYR A 279 4.86 8.91 -15.20
CA TYR A 279 5.21 10.30 -15.51
C TYR A 279 6.68 10.61 -15.22
N LEU A 280 7.22 10.06 -14.13
CA LEU A 280 8.62 10.25 -13.76
C LEU A 280 9.54 9.57 -14.77
N GLU A 281 9.25 8.34 -15.20
CA GLU A 281 9.99 7.60 -16.22
C GLU A 281 9.96 8.34 -17.57
N ALA A 282 8.82 8.88 -17.93
CA ALA A 282 8.67 9.71 -19.15
C ALA A 282 9.36 11.07 -19.08
N GLY A 283 9.92 11.45 -17.94
CA GLY A 283 10.46 12.80 -17.72
C GLY A 283 9.38 13.91 -17.75
N ARG A 284 8.10 13.54 -17.64
CA ARG A 284 6.95 14.46 -17.72
C ARG A 284 6.56 14.99 -16.34
N PRO A 285 5.96 16.19 -16.26
CA PRO A 285 5.31 16.64 -15.04
C PRO A 285 4.09 15.77 -14.74
N VAL A 286 3.89 15.42 -13.46
CA VAL A 286 2.66 14.76 -13.00
C VAL A 286 1.46 15.73 -13.16
N PRO A 287 0.23 15.21 -13.36
CA PRO A 287 -0.99 16.02 -13.52
C PRO A 287 -1.22 17.02 -12.37
N ALA A 288 -2.06 18.02 -12.58
CA ALA A 288 -2.48 18.94 -11.54
C ALA A 288 -3.38 18.23 -10.51
N ALA A 289 -3.44 18.74 -9.26
CA ALA A 289 -4.20 18.13 -8.18
C ALA A 289 -5.68 17.85 -8.52
N ALA A 290 -6.33 18.73 -9.27
CA ALA A 290 -7.71 18.56 -9.71
C ALA A 290 -7.91 17.33 -10.62
N ALA A 291 -6.87 16.87 -11.32
CA ALA A 291 -6.95 15.70 -12.19
C ALA A 291 -7.00 14.36 -11.40
N TYR A 292 -6.71 14.38 -10.12
CA TYR A 292 -6.74 13.19 -9.26
C TYR A 292 -8.06 13.02 -8.47
N GLU A 293 -9.03 13.92 -8.63
CA GLU A 293 -10.39 13.82 -8.07
C GLU A 293 -10.42 13.42 -6.57
N GLY A 294 -9.56 14.05 -5.77
CA GLY A 294 -9.45 13.78 -4.33
C GLY A 294 -8.50 12.65 -3.96
N PHE A 295 -7.76 12.11 -4.92
CA PHE A 295 -6.74 11.05 -4.71
C PHE A 295 -7.31 9.72 -4.18
N PRO A 296 -8.30 9.12 -4.84
CA PRO A 296 -9.01 7.93 -4.35
C PRO A 296 -8.14 6.67 -4.28
N VAL A 297 -7.04 6.61 -5.03
CA VAL A 297 -6.12 5.46 -5.12
C VAL A 297 -4.66 5.91 -4.93
N ILE A 298 -4.44 6.75 -3.93
CA ILE A 298 -3.10 7.31 -3.65
C ILE A 298 -2.09 6.23 -3.25
N GLU A 299 -2.54 5.14 -2.65
CA GLU A 299 -1.70 4.01 -2.22
C GLU A 299 -1.06 3.27 -3.41
N ASP A 300 -1.62 3.39 -4.61
CA ASP A 300 -1.01 2.89 -5.86
C ASP A 300 0.10 3.80 -6.42
N GLY A 301 0.54 4.79 -5.65
CA GLY A 301 1.50 5.77 -6.13
C GLY A 301 0.89 6.75 -7.13
N ILE A 302 -0.42 7.01 -7.06
CA ILE A 302 -1.16 7.90 -7.95
C ILE A 302 -1.41 9.24 -7.27
N GLY A 303 -0.63 10.26 -7.63
CA GLY A 303 -0.74 11.61 -7.09
C GLY A 303 0.09 11.89 -5.84
N LEU A 304 0.88 10.93 -5.34
CA LEU A 304 1.81 11.14 -4.23
C LEU A 304 2.82 12.24 -4.53
N VAL A 305 3.41 12.22 -5.72
CA VAL A 305 4.39 13.22 -6.19
C VAL A 305 3.74 14.62 -6.25
N ARG A 306 2.49 14.70 -6.73
CA ARG A 306 1.74 15.96 -6.77
C ARG A 306 1.48 16.49 -5.37
N ARG A 307 0.88 15.66 -4.52
CA ARG A 307 0.53 16.00 -3.14
C ARG A 307 1.76 16.44 -2.34
N PHE A 308 2.86 15.70 -2.45
CA PHE A 308 4.12 16.06 -1.81
C PHE A 308 4.68 17.38 -2.34
N SER A 309 4.72 17.56 -3.67
CA SER A 309 5.31 18.76 -4.30
C SER A 309 4.55 20.03 -3.92
N ASP A 310 3.22 20.01 -3.99
CA ASP A 310 2.39 21.16 -3.66
C ASP A 310 2.45 21.48 -2.16
N GLY A 311 2.41 20.46 -1.31
CA GLY A 311 2.56 20.60 0.11
C GLY A 311 3.93 21.14 0.52
N PHE A 312 5.01 20.64 -0.11
CA PHE A 312 6.37 21.10 0.18
C PHE A 312 6.61 22.53 -0.27
N ALA A 313 6.11 22.91 -1.44
CA ALA A 313 6.15 24.31 -1.89
C ALA A 313 5.42 25.26 -0.92
N SER A 314 4.35 24.79 -0.30
CA SER A 314 3.62 25.51 0.76
C SER A 314 4.39 25.58 2.06
N ALA A 315 5.03 24.47 2.49
CA ALA A 315 5.84 24.40 3.71
C ALA A 315 7.11 25.24 3.57
N ALA A 316 7.78 25.20 2.42
CA ALA A 316 8.99 25.97 2.13
C ALA A 316 8.79 27.48 2.28
N ARG A 317 7.61 28.03 1.91
CA ARG A 317 7.29 29.44 2.11
C ARG A 317 7.20 29.89 3.58
N ARG A 318 7.07 28.92 4.50
CA ARG A 318 6.99 29.17 5.96
C ARG A 318 8.32 28.99 6.67
N LEU A 319 9.39 28.64 5.94
CA LEU A 319 10.71 28.51 6.50
C LEU A 319 11.24 29.88 6.92
N PRO A 320 12.06 29.99 7.98
CA PRO A 320 12.66 31.24 8.41
C PRO A 320 13.67 31.73 7.36
N ALA A 321 13.90 33.03 7.30
CA ALA A 321 14.88 33.61 6.39
C ALA A 321 16.33 33.22 6.78
N ARG A 322 16.55 32.86 8.05
CA ARG A 322 17.89 32.52 8.60
C ARG A 322 17.75 31.55 9.78
N LEU A 323 18.72 30.64 9.92
CA LEU A 323 18.90 29.82 11.11
C LEU A 323 19.71 30.57 12.16
N ALA A 324 19.48 30.24 13.44
CA ALA A 324 20.28 30.78 14.56
C ALA A 324 21.72 30.19 14.57
N ARG A 325 21.88 28.97 14.09
CA ARG A 325 23.19 28.29 13.91
C ARG A 325 23.21 27.69 12.49
N GLU A 326 24.41 27.68 11.91
CA GLU A 326 24.60 26.99 10.64
C GLU A 326 24.28 25.50 10.77
N ARG A 327 23.70 24.94 9.74
CA ARG A 327 23.29 23.56 9.70
C ARG A 327 23.46 22.99 8.28
N GLY A 328 24.12 21.84 8.20
CA GLY A 328 24.23 21.02 7.01
C GLY A 328 23.39 19.76 7.16
N VAL A 329 22.57 19.41 6.18
CA VAL A 329 21.79 18.17 6.19
C VAL A 329 21.86 17.47 4.85
N THR A 330 21.94 16.13 4.88
CA THR A 330 21.85 15.30 3.69
C THR A 330 20.48 14.65 3.64
N VAL A 331 19.74 14.85 2.55
CA VAL A 331 18.43 14.26 2.32
C VAL A 331 18.55 13.06 1.39
N VAL A 332 18.25 11.87 1.89
CA VAL A 332 18.25 10.63 1.12
C VAL A 332 16.92 10.45 0.40
N THR A 333 16.97 10.01 -0.85
CA THR A 333 15.79 9.61 -1.63
C THR A 333 16.15 8.54 -2.66
N GLY A 334 15.16 7.82 -3.16
CA GLY A 334 15.35 6.92 -4.30
C GLY A 334 15.67 7.68 -5.59
N SER A 335 16.35 7.01 -6.51
CA SER A 335 16.82 7.59 -7.79
C SER A 335 15.68 8.17 -8.63
N MET A 336 14.52 7.54 -8.64
CA MET A 336 13.35 7.96 -9.45
C MET A 336 12.79 9.32 -9.04
N PHE A 337 12.69 9.59 -7.74
CA PHE A 337 12.15 10.88 -7.25
C PHE A 337 13.23 11.98 -7.14
N ALA A 338 14.50 11.64 -7.20
CA ALA A 338 15.62 12.56 -6.99
C ALA A 338 15.59 13.81 -7.88
N PRO A 339 15.33 13.72 -9.21
CA PRO A 339 15.26 14.92 -10.06
C PRO A 339 14.16 15.89 -9.62
N ARG A 340 13.05 15.37 -9.11
CA ARG A 340 11.95 16.18 -8.60
C ARG A 340 12.29 16.80 -7.24
N MET A 341 12.86 16.00 -6.34
CA MET A 341 13.30 16.45 -5.02
C MET A 341 14.34 17.57 -5.16
N ARG A 342 15.31 17.45 -6.07
CA ARG A 342 16.30 18.51 -6.36
C ARG A 342 15.61 19.84 -6.65
N ARG A 343 14.66 19.85 -7.59
CA ARG A 343 13.92 21.07 -7.97
C ARG A 343 13.11 21.67 -6.80
N LEU A 344 12.67 20.84 -5.85
CA LEU A 344 11.97 21.30 -4.66
C LEU A 344 12.96 21.93 -3.65
N LEU A 345 14.09 21.29 -3.42
CA LEU A 345 15.13 21.76 -2.50
C LEU A 345 15.81 23.04 -3.00
N ASP A 346 16.05 23.18 -4.30
CA ASP A 346 16.63 24.38 -4.91
C ASP A 346 15.79 25.65 -4.69
N ARG A 347 14.54 25.51 -4.31
CA ARG A 347 13.65 26.66 -3.95
C ARG A 347 13.81 27.12 -2.51
N ILE A 348 14.58 26.39 -1.69
CA ILE A 348 14.81 26.77 -0.29
C ILE A 348 15.88 27.84 -0.25
N SER A 349 15.55 28.97 0.38
CA SER A 349 16.47 30.07 0.61
C SER A 349 16.47 30.43 2.12
N VAL A 350 17.22 29.67 2.90
CA VAL A 350 17.39 29.89 4.34
C VAL A 350 18.86 30.11 4.64
N ARG A 351 19.24 31.29 5.07
CA ARG A 351 20.63 31.59 5.42
C ARG A 351 21.10 30.72 6.59
N GLY A 352 22.26 30.10 6.45
CA GLY A 352 22.81 29.16 7.43
C GLY A 352 22.31 27.73 7.32
N LEU A 353 21.45 27.41 6.31
CA LEU A 353 21.06 26.05 5.99
C LEU A 353 21.74 25.60 4.69
N ARG A 354 22.41 24.45 4.76
CA ARG A 354 22.97 23.73 3.61
C ARG A 354 22.24 22.41 3.47
N VAL A 355 21.67 22.16 2.31
CA VAL A 355 20.94 20.91 2.02
C VAL A 355 21.62 20.22 0.86
N GLU A 356 22.12 19.01 1.11
CA GLU A 356 22.62 18.11 0.08
C GLU A 356 21.57 17.04 -0.22
N LEU A 357 21.36 16.73 -1.48
CA LEU A 357 20.50 15.62 -1.90
C LEU A 357 21.39 14.42 -2.24
N ALA A 358 21.13 13.30 -1.59
CA ALA A 358 21.77 12.02 -1.86
C ALA A 358 20.75 11.05 -2.53
N PRO A 359 20.72 10.99 -3.86
CA PRO A 359 20.00 9.95 -4.56
C PRO A 359 20.70 8.61 -4.32
N VAL A 360 19.96 7.62 -3.82
CA VAL A 360 20.48 6.27 -3.60
C VAL A 360 19.96 5.36 -4.69
N VAL A 361 20.87 4.69 -5.38
CA VAL A 361 20.60 3.65 -6.36
C VAL A 361 20.35 2.34 -5.61
N ASN A 362 19.34 1.60 -5.99
CA ASN A 362 19.03 0.32 -5.34
C ASN A 362 19.89 -0.79 -5.96
N ASP A 363 21.02 -1.10 -5.33
CA ASP A 363 21.90 -2.20 -5.74
C ASP A 363 21.35 -3.55 -5.26
N TRP A 364 20.61 -3.55 -4.16
CA TRP A 364 20.05 -4.77 -3.56
C TRP A 364 18.99 -5.42 -4.46
N PHE A 365 17.98 -4.67 -4.88
CA PHE A 365 16.93 -5.17 -5.77
C PHE A 365 17.21 -4.97 -7.24
N GLY A 366 18.17 -4.11 -7.58
CA GLY A 366 18.52 -3.74 -8.95
C GLY A 366 18.10 -2.31 -9.31
N HIS A 367 18.85 -1.73 -10.23
CA HIS A 367 18.77 -0.31 -10.62
C HIS A 367 17.42 0.10 -11.22
N GLY A 368 16.60 -0.88 -11.67
CA GLY A 368 15.23 -0.63 -12.13
C GLY A 368 14.25 -0.30 -10.98
N ILE A 369 14.67 -0.48 -9.71
CA ILE A 369 13.85 -0.19 -8.53
C ILE A 369 14.31 1.14 -7.94
N GLY A 370 13.66 2.23 -8.34
CA GLY A 370 14.07 3.60 -7.94
C GLY A 370 13.23 4.24 -6.83
N VAL A 371 12.29 3.50 -6.22
CA VAL A 371 11.39 4.03 -5.20
C VAL A 371 12.03 4.08 -3.81
N ALA A 372 11.73 5.12 -3.03
CA ALA A 372 12.34 5.33 -1.73
C ALA A 372 11.97 4.26 -0.68
N GLY A 373 10.77 3.67 -0.77
CA GLY A 373 10.30 2.64 0.17
C GLY A 373 11.01 1.30 0.08
N LEU A 374 11.78 1.05 -1.00
CA LEU A 374 12.53 -0.18 -1.20
C LEU A 374 14.05 0.00 -1.01
N LEU A 375 14.50 1.15 -0.51
CA LEU A 375 15.90 1.36 -0.17
C LEU A 375 16.29 0.49 1.02
N THR A 376 17.51 -0.10 0.94
CA THR A 376 18.10 -0.85 2.05
C THR A 376 19.05 0.02 2.85
N GLY A 377 19.28 -0.37 4.10
CA GLY A 377 20.28 0.29 4.93
C GLY A 377 21.69 0.13 4.37
N GLN A 378 21.98 -1.02 3.75
CA GLN A 378 23.27 -1.27 3.11
C GLN A 378 23.52 -0.34 1.93
N ASP A 379 22.57 -0.22 0.99
CA ASP A 379 22.70 0.69 -0.17
C ASP A 379 22.95 2.14 0.29
N ILE A 380 22.21 2.59 1.33
CA ILE A 380 22.41 3.93 1.89
C ILE A 380 23.80 4.06 2.51
N ALA A 381 24.23 3.12 3.35
CA ALA A 381 25.52 3.22 4.04
C ALA A 381 26.71 3.18 3.07
N GLU A 382 26.68 2.31 2.07
CA GLU A 382 27.77 2.15 1.10
C GLU A 382 27.89 3.38 0.19
N GLN A 383 26.78 3.91 -0.31
CA GLN A 383 26.80 5.03 -1.25
C GLN A 383 27.03 6.38 -0.57
N LEU A 384 26.79 6.49 0.74
CA LEU A 384 27.08 7.70 1.49
C LEU A 384 28.44 7.68 2.16
N ALA A 385 29.15 6.55 2.21
CA ALA A 385 30.44 6.43 2.85
C ALA A 385 31.47 7.40 2.23
N GLY A 386 32.13 8.16 3.08
CA GLY A 386 33.17 9.12 2.67
C GLY A 386 32.65 10.41 2.04
N LEU A 387 31.33 10.62 1.93
CA LEU A 387 30.76 11.88 1.47
C LEU A 387 30.66 12.92 2.60
N PRO A 388 30.68 14.21 2.29
CA PRO A 388 30.46 15.28 3.26
C PRO A 388 28.96 15.36 3.63
N LEU A 389 28.54 14.68 4.69
CA LEU A 389 27.13 14.47 5.04
C LEU A 389 26.49 15.63 5.84
N GLY A 390 27.28 16.61 6.31
CA GLY A 390 26.79 17.67 7.19
C GLY A 390 26.57 17.17 8.62
N ASP A 391 25.62 17.78 9.33
CA ASP A 391 25.34 17.48 10.73
C ASP A 391 24.41 16.27 10.92
N GLU A 392 23.63 15.91 9.90
CA GLU A 392 22.61 14.85 9.98
C GLU A 392 22.24 14.31 8.58
N VAL A 393 21.92 13.03 8.51
CA VAL A 393 21.34 12.37 7.33
C VAL A 393 19.86 12.10 7.59
N LEU A 394 19.00 12.59 6.71
CA LEU A 394 17.56 12.41 6.75
C LEU A 394 17.16 11.29 5.79
N VAL A 395 16.60 10.19 6.31
CA VAL A 395 16.15 9.05 5.50
C VAL A 395 14.63 8.99 5.48
N PRO A 396 13.99 8.58 4.36
CA PRO A 396 12.54 8.49 4.29
C PRO A 396 12.01 7.38 5.22
N ALA A 397 11.08 7.69 6.11
CA ALA A 397 10.50 6.73 7.05
C ALA A 397 9.82 5.56 6.34
N VAL A 398 9.31 5.75 5.11
CA VAL A 398 8.71 4.67 4.31
C VAL A 398 9.68 3.51 3.98
N ALA A 399 11.00 3.73 4.07
CA ALA A 399 12.01 2.67 3.93
C ALA A 399 12.17 1.82 5.20
N ILE A 400 11.54 2.24 6.31
CA ILE A 400 11.70 1.63 7.63
C ILE A 400 10.38 0.98 8.02
N ARG A 401 10.46 -0.24 8.54
CA ARG A 401 9.27 -0.99 8.98
C ARG A 401 8.69 -0.40 10.25
N ASP A 402 7.42 -0.12 10.24
CA ASP A 402 6.66 0.27 11.43
C ASP A 402 6.78 -0.79 12.54
N GLY A 403 6.96 -0.33 13.76
CA GLY A 403 7.09 -1.17 14.96
C GLY A 403 8.45 -1.86 15.13
N ALA A 404 9.14 -2.23 14.05
CA ALA A 404 10.47 -2.85 14.13
C ALA A 404 11.62 -1.83 14.03
N GLY A 405 11.39 -0.67 13.40
CA GLY A 405 12.38 0.40 13.28
C GLY A 405 13.60 0.07 12.42
N VAL A 406 13.48 -0.90 11.49
CA VAL A 406 14.58 -1.39 10.65
C VAL A 406 14.25 -1.29 9.16
N PHE A 407 15.29 -1.17 8.33
CA PHE A 407 15.20 -1.27 6.88
C PHE A 407 14.85 -2.70 6.42
N LEU A 408 14.73 -2.91 5.10
CA LEU A 408 14.40 -4.22 4.53
C LEU A 408 15.46 -5.30 4.75
N ASP A 409 16.71 -4.89 4.96
CA ASP A 409 17.89 -5.72 5.25
C ASP A 409 18.22 -5.83 6.75
N ASP A 410 17.24 -5.51 7.61
CA ASP A 410 17.29 -5.55 9.07
C ASP A 410 18.31 -4.59 9.72
N LEU A 411 18.96 -3.71 8.96
CA LEU A 411 19.77 -2.62 9.52
C LEU A 411 18.86 -1.55 10.14
N SER A 412 19.28 -0.97 11.25
CA SER A 412 18.60 0.14 11.91
C SER A 412 19.23 1.49 11.54
N PRO A 413 18.53 2.63 11.73
CA PRO A 413 19.12 3.96 11.63
C PRO A 413 20.32 4.17 12.57
N ALA A 414 20.35 3.47 13.72
CA ALA A 414 21.48 3.50 14.64
C ALA A 414 22.71 2.80 14.05
N ASP A 415 22.53 1.69 13.34
CA ASP A 415 23.62 1.01 12.63
C ASP A 415 24.21 1.91 11.54
N LEU A 416 23.35 2.61 10.80
CA LEU A 416 23.79 3.58 9.80
C LEU A 416 24.54 4.76 10.43
N THR A 417 24.06 5.27 11.58
CA THR A 417 24.76 6.30 12.35
C THR A 417 26.16 5.85 12.73
N ALA A 418 26.33 4.62 13.20
CA ALA A 418 27.62 4.07 13.55
C ALA A 418 28.56 3.95 12.33
N LYS A 419 28.02 3.56 11.17
CA LYS A 419 28.79 3.40 9.93
C LYS A 419 29.18 4.74 9.28
N LEU A 420 28.29 5.72 9.31
CA LEU A 420 28.48 7.03 8.64
C LEU A 420 29.14 8.09 9.53
N GLY A 421 29.16 7.87 10.84
CA GLY A 421 29.75 8.80 11.82
C GLY A 421 28.92 10.08 12.06
N VAL A 422 27.70 10.16 11.53
CA VAL A 422 26.76 11.26 11.71
C VAL A 422 25.37 10.70 12.02
N PRO A 423 24.52 11.41 12.79
CA PRO A 423 23.17 10.96 13.10
C PRO A 423 22.35 10.67 11.82
N VAL A 424 21.69 9.52 11.80
CA VAL A 424 20.74 9.15 10.74
C VAL A 424 19.34 9.16 11.33
N ARG A 425 18.48 10.02 10.81
CA ARG A 425 17.12 10.22 11.31
C ARG A 425 16.07 9.88 10.26
N PRO A 426 15.13 8.98 10.58
CA PRO A 426 13.92 8.79 9.79
C PRO A 426 13.04 10.04 9.80
N VAL A 427 12.50 10.36 8.63
CA VAL A 427 11.59 11.49 8.45
C VAL A 427 10.35 11.00 7.72
N GLU A 428 9.19 11.28 8.31
CA GLU A 428 7.91 10.98 7.66
C GLU A 428 7.86 11.56 6.24
N THR A 429 7.32 10.81 5.30
CA THR A 429 7.23 11.17 3.88
C THR A 429 6.15 12.23 3.62
N THR A 430 6.03 13.17 4.57
CA THR A 430 5.14 14.32 4.47
C THR A 430 5.93 15.61 4.23
N PRO A 431 5.35 16.57 3.49
CA PRO A 431 5.99 17.85 3.23
C PRO A 431 6.36 18.63 4.49
N SER A 432 5.48 18.60 5.50
CA SER A 432 5.68 19.31 6.77
C SER A 432 6.79 18.67 7.61
N ALA A 433 6.86 17.34 7.64
CA ALA A 433 7.91 16.64 8.37
C ALA A 433 9.30 16.90 7.77
N LEU A 434 9.42 16.86 6.42
CA LEU A 434 10.69 17.20 5.78
C LEU A 434 11.09 18.66 6.08
N ALA A 435 10.16 19.61 5.93
CA ALA A 435 10.44 21.02 6.22
C ALA A 435 10.88 21.25 7.70
N ALA A 436 10.25 20.57 8.65
CA ALA A 436 10.65 20.61 10.07
C ALA A 436 12.02 19.97 10.28
N ALA A 437 12.27 18.82 9.65
CA ALA A 437 13.54 18.11 9.76
C ALA A 437 14.73 18.92 9.22
N LEU A 438 14.56 19.67 8.14
CA LEU A 438 15.58 20.58 7.62
C LEU A 438 15.98 21.66 8.64
N LEU A 439 15.08 22.05 9.55
CA LEU A 439 15.33 23.01 10.62
C LEU A 439 15.84 22.37 11.92
N GLY A 440 15.99 21.04 11.98
CA GLY A 440 16.39 20.32 13.19
C GLY A 440 15.25 20.16 14.22
N ARG A 441 14.00 20.11 13.75
CA ARG A 441 12.80 19.97 14.60
C ARG A 441 12.16 18.61 14.41
#